data_29d05c31cac9dbd9bd4199936d992b51
#
_entry.id   29d05c31cac9dbd9bd4199936d992b51
#
_cell.length_a   1.000
_cell.length_b   1.000
_cell.length_c   1.000
_cell.angle_alpha   90.00
_cell.angle_beta   90.00
_cell.angle_gamma   90.00
#
_symmetry.space_group_name_H-M   'P 1'
#
loop_
_entity.id
_entity.type
_entity.pdbx_description
1 polymer ?
#
loop_
_entity_poly.entity_id
_entity_poly.type
_entity_poly.pdbx_seq_one_letter_code
_entity_poly.pdbx_strand_id
1 'polypeptide(L)'
;MKEAQKESKKYDIITAFHVVEHLKNPKEILKDLSQLLIENGEMIVEVPNSDDALLILYESNDFQNFTYWSQHLFLFNEKTMTELIKQAGLKLNWIKHVQRYPLSNHMYWLAKGKPAGHKKWSFLNNNQLDQEYEHQLAAIGKTDTIIVGISK
;
A
#
# COMPACT_ATOMS: atom_id res chain seq x y z
N MET A 1 20.69 6.21 -1.76
CA MET A 1 20.83 5.26 -2.89
C MET A 1 22.21 5.26 -3.54
N LYS A 2 22.81 6.41 -3.89
CA LYS A 2 24.16 6.45 -4.51
C LYS A 2 25.29 5.85 -3.64
N GLU A 3 25.17 5.83 -2.32
CA GLU A 3 26.17 5.25 -1.42
C GLU A 3 26.11 3.71 -1.36
N ALA A 4 24.89 3.13 -1.35
CA ALA A 4 24.73 1.68 -1.33
C ALA A 4 25.25 0.99 -2.61
N GLN A 5 25.19 1.68 -3.77
CA GLN A 5 25.78 1.16 -5.02
C GLN A 5 27.31 1.12 -5.03
N LYS A 6 27.97 1.94 -4.17
CA LYS A 6 29.45 1.95 -4.05
C LYS A 6 30.01 0.73 -3.29
N GLU A 7 29.20 0.08 -2.45
CA GLU A 7 29.69 -0.95 -1.53
C GLU A 7 29.51 -2.39 -2.06
N SER A 8 29.02 -2.62 -3.28
CA SER A 8 28.70 -3.95 -3.84
C SER A 8 27.88 -4.88 -2.93
N LYS A 9 27.27 -4.34 -1.86
CA LYS A 9 26.40 -5.09 -0.95
C LYS A 9 25.11 -5.49 -1.67
N LYS A 10 24.73 -6.73 -1.47
CA LYS A 10 23.47 -7.30 -1.94
C LYS A 10 22.62 -7.70 -0.72
N TYR A 11 21.33 -7.71 -0.91
CA TYR A 11 20.36 -7.97 0.15
C TYR A 11 19.41 -9.10 -0.27
N ASP A 12 19.06 -9.95 0.69
CA ASP A 12 18.05 -10.99 0.50
C ASP A 12 16.65 -10.37 0.41
N ILE A 13 16.41 -9.34 1.23
CA ILE A 13 15.13 -8.64 1.31
C ILE A 13 15.37 -7.13 1.29
N ILE A 14 14.58 -6.43 0.50
CA ILE A 14 14.47 -4.96 0.50
C ILE A 14 13.01 -4.60 0.78
N THR A 15 12.77 -3.68 1.70
CA THR A 15 11.41 -3.22 2.01
C THR A 15 11.23 -1.75 1.70
N ALA A 16 10.04 -1.38 1.19
CA ALA A 16 9.64 -0.01 0.93
C ALA A 16 8.16 0.17 1.35
N PHE A 17 7.93 0.61 2.58
CA PHE A 17 6.60 0.80 3.15
C PHE A 17 6.22 2.27 3.13
N HIS A 18 5.16 2.62 2.41
CA HIS A 18 4.69 3.99 2.23
C HIS A 18 5.79 4.93 1.70
N VAL A 19 6.47 4.50 0.65
CA VAL A 19 7.57 5.25 0.00
C VAL A 19 7.28 5.48 -1.49
N VAL A 20 6.81 4.42 -2.18
CA VAL A 20 6.74 4.40 -3.65
C VAL A 20 5.73 5.42 -4.18
N GLU A 21 4.65 5.68 -3.46
CA GLU A 21 3.63 6.68 -3.78
C GLU A 21 4.13 8.13 -3.76
N HIS A 22 5.25 8.39 -3.10
CA HIS A 22 5.87 9.71 -3.00
C HIS A 22 7.00 9.95 -4.01
N LEU A 23 7.40 8.93 -4.76
CA LEU A 23 8.53 9.01 -5.67
C LEU A 23 8.12 9.63 -7.02
N LYS A 24 8.94 10.54 -7.55
CA LYS A 24 8.72 11.13 -8.89
C LYS A 24 8.85 10.10 -10.00
N ASN A 25 9.81 9.18 -9.88
CA ASN A 25 10.12 8.16 -10.87
C ASN A 25 10.12 6.76 -10.21
N PRO A 26 8.95 6.23 -9.81
CA PRO A 26 8.88 4.97 -9.07
C PRO A 26 9.45 3.78 -9.87
N LYS A 27 9.27 3.78 -11.19
CA LYS A 27 9.80 2.73 -12.08
C LYS A 27 11.32 2.60 -12.00
N GLU A 28 12.04 3.71 -12.17
CA GLU A 28 13.51 3.72 -12.10
C GLU A 28 14.00 3.34 -10.72
N ILE A 29 13.33 3.82 -9.66
CA ILE A 29 13.70 3.49 -8.27
C ILE A 29 13.51 2.00 -7.99
N LEU A 30 12.41 1.38 -8.40
CA LEU A 30 12.20 -0.05 -8.24
C LEU A 30 13.27 -0.85 -9.00
N LYS A 31 13.61 -0.44 -10.22
CA LYS A 31 14.68 -1.06 -11.01
C LYS A 31 16.06 -0.92 -10.34
N ASP A 32 16.39 0.25 -9.80
CA ASP A 32 17.64 0.49 -9.09
C ASP A 32 17.72 -0.35 -7.80
N LEU A 33 16.64 -0.42 -7.02
CA LEU A 33 16.54 -1.25 -5.83
C LEU A 33 16.71 -2.73 -6.16
N SER A 34 16.13 -3.19 -7.26
CA SER A 34 16.27 -4.59 -7.68
C SER A 34 17.72 -4.98 -7.95
N GLN A 35 18.55 -4.05 -8.42
CA GLN A 35 19.99 -4.30 -8.64
C GLN A 35 20.74 -4.57 -7.32
N LEU A 36 20.20 -4.17 -6.18
CA LEU A 36 20.77 -4.42 -4.85
C LEU A 36 20.31 -5.77 -4.26
N LEU A 37 19.35 -6.46 -4.86
CA LEU A 37 18.95 -7.81 -4.45
C LEU A 37 20.01 -8.85 -4.85
N ILE A 38 20.13 -9.92 -4.07
CA ILE A 38 20.76 -11.17 -4.52
C ILE A 38 19.90 -11.83 -5.61
N GLU A 39 20.35 -12.92 -6.22
CA GLU A 39 19.65 -13.58 -7.34
C GLU A 39 18.25 -14.07 -6.97
N ASN A 40 18.07 -14.61 -5.77
CA ASN A 40 16.79 -15.08 -5.24
C ASN A 40 16.20 -14.13 -4.17
N GLY A 41 16.62 -12.86 -4.17
CA GLY A 41 16.13 -11.86 -3.23
C GLY A 41 14.76 -11.34 -3.61
N GLU A 42 14.05 -10.80 -2.63
CA GLU A 42 12.71 -10.25 -2.79
C GLU A 42 12.62 -8.80 -2.28
N MET A 43 11.91 -7.97 -3.01
CA MET A 43 11.53 -6.64 -2.58
C MET A 43 10.07 -6.66 -2.16
N ILE A 44 9.78 -6.18 -0.95
CA ILE A 44 8.42 -6.07 -0.40
C ILE A 44 8.04 -4.60 -0.39
N VAL A 45 7.01 -4.26 -1.17
CA VAL A 45 6.51 -2.89 -1.31
C VAL A 45 5.10 -2.81 -0.76
N GLU A 46 4.84 -1.82 0.12
CA GLU A 46 3.53 -1.51 0.67
C GLU A 46 3.14 -0.09 0.28
N VAL A 47 1.91 0.07 -0.24
CA VAL A 47 1.36 1.37 -0.65
C VAL A 47 -0.14 1.45 -0.30
N PRO A 48 -0.68 2.69 -0.12
CA PRO A 48 -2.13 2.89 -0.05
C PRO A 48 -2.83 2.37 -1.30
N ASN A 49 -4.01 1.76 -1.11
CA ASN A 49 -4.82 1.25 -2.20
C ASN A 49 -5.76 2.34 -2.72
N SER A 50 -5.64 2.72 -3.99
CA SER A 50 -6.57 3.66 -4.61
C SER A 50 -7.99 3.11 -4.78
N ASP A 51 -8.17 1.79 -4.61
CA ASP A 51 -9.46 1.13 -4.62
C ASP A 51 -10.05 0.93 -3.21
N ASP A 52 -9.49 1.61 -2.18
CA ASP A 52 -10.01 1.64 -0.80
C ASP A 52 -11.53 1.83 -0.75
N ALA A 53 -12.19 1.08 0.11
CA ALA A 53 -13.65 1.14 0.30
C ALA A 53 -14.15 2.54 0.61
N LEU A 54 -13.42 3.36 1.39
CA LEU A 54 -13.79 4.75 1.67
C LEU A 54 -13.77 5.63 0.42
N LEU A 55 -12.92 5.31 -0.57
CA LEU A 55 -12.84 6.03 -1.84
C LEU A 55 -13.92 5.57 -2.84
N ILE A 56 -14.09 4.26 -3.00
CA ILE A 56 -14.78 3.68 -4.14
C ILE A 56 -16.19 3.16 -3.79
N LEU A 57 -16.38 2.59 -2.59
CA LEU A 57 -17.69 2.04 -2.20
C LEU A 57 -18.52 3.05 -1.41
N TYR A 58 -17.86 3.77 -0.49
CA TYR A 58 -18.53 4.72 0.38
C TYR A 58 -18.48 6.16 -0.15
N GLU A 59 -17.66 6.40 -1.19
CA GLU A 59 -17.53 7.70 -1.88
C GLU A 59 -17.36 8.89 -0.91
N SER A 60 -16.56 8.69 0.14
CA SER A 60 -16.33 9.68 1.18
C SER A 60 -15.52 10.87 0.67
N ASN A 61 -16.15 12.00 0.41
CA ASN A 61 -15.50 13.23 -0.04
C ASN A 61 -14.43 13.72 0.95
N ASP A 62 -14.69 13.62 2.26
CA ASP A 62 -13.72 14.03 3.28
C ASP A 62 -12.47 13.15 3.26
N PHE A 63 -12.64 11.83 3.03
CA PHE A 63 -11.51 10.92 2.90
C PHE A 63 -10.75 11.12 1.57
N GLN A 64 -11.45 11.42 0.48
CA GLN A 64 -10.83 11.78 -0.80
C GLN A 64 -9.93 13.00 -0.64
N ASN A 65 -10.44 14.08 -0.03
CA ASN A 65 -9.68 15.30 0.23
C ASN A 65 -8.46 15.06 1.13
N PHE A 66 -8.57 14.13 2.08
CA PHE A 66 -7.47 13.73 2.95
C PHE A 66 -6.43 12.89 2.19
N THR A 67 -6.85 12.00 1.30
CA THR A 67 -5.97 11.05 0.60
C THR A 67 -5.28 11.69 -0.60
N TYR A 68 -5.99 12.55 -1.35
CA TYR A 68 -5.49 13.18 -2.58
C TYR A 68 -4.72 14.48 -2.31
N TRP A 69 -3.91 14.49 -1.28
CA TRP A 69 -3.09 15.67 -0.98
C TRP A 69 -1.75 15.62 -1.72
N SER A 70 -1.05 16.78 -1.76
CA SER A 70 0.12 17.01 -2.63
C SER A 70 1.34 16.11 -2.41
N GLN A 71 1.38 15.33 -1.33
CA GLN A 71 2.51 14.43 -1.04
C GLN A 71 2.36 13.05 -1.70
N HIS A 72 1.14 12.61 -2.00
CA HIS A 72 0.90 11.40 -2.77
C HIS A 72 0.95 11.74 -4.27
N LEU A 73 2.10 11.52 -4.90
CA LEU A 73 2.26 11.76 -6.34
C LEU A 73 1.56 10.70 -7.18
N PHE A 74 1.40 9.51 -6.62
CA PHE A 74 0.71 8.37 -7.22
C PHE A 74 -0.22 7.72 -6.21
N LEU A 75 -1.31 7.17 -6.69
CA LEU A 75 -2.15 6.22 -5.96
C LEU A 75 -2.23 4.94 -6.78
N PHE A 76 -1.91 3.83 -6.13
CA PHE A 76 -1.83 2.53 -6.77
C PHE A 76 -2.99 1.64 -6.37
N ASN A 77 -3.49 0.87 -7.32
CA ASN A 77 -4.27 -0.34 -7.08
C ASN A 77 -3.51 -1.56 -7.62
N GLU A 78 -4.08 -2.74 -7.48
CA GLU A 78 -3.48 -3.99 -7.97
C GLU A 78 -3.05 -3.89 -9.44
N LYS A 79 -3.93 -3.38 -10.31
CA LYS A 79 -3.69 -3.27 -11.75
C LYS A 79 -2.53 -2.32 -12.06
N THR A 80 -2.54 -1.12 -11.49
CA THR A 80 -1.51 -0.09 -11.78
C THR A 80 -0.17 -0.45 -11.15
N MET A 81 -0.16 -1.10 -9.98
CA MET A 81 1.07 -1.61 -9.36
C MET A 81 1.67 -2.76 -10.19
N THR A 82 0.85 -3.70 -10.66
CA THR A 82 1.29 -4.79 -11.56
C THR A 82 1.92 -4.22 -12.83
N GLU A 83 1.28 -3.22 -13.43
CA GLU A 83 1.81 -2.59 -14.65
C GLU A 83 3.13 -1.83 -14.39
N LEU A 84 3.26 -1.13 -13.27
CA LEU A 84 4.49 -0.47 -12.86
C LEU A 84 5.66 -1.47 -12.73
N ILE A 85 5.43 -2.59 -12.04
CA ILE A 85 6.41 -3.67 -11.83
C ILE A 85 6.86 -4.24 -13.19
N LYS A 86 5.90 -4.55 -14.08
CA LYS A 86 6.16 -5.04 -15.43
C LYS A 86 6.99 -4.05 -16.24
N GLN A 87 6.64 -2.76 -16.22
CA GLN A 87 7.38 -1.71 -16.92
C GLN A 87 8.80 -1.50 -16.37
N ALA A 88 9.03 -1.80 -15.10
CA ALA A 88 10.38 -1.81 -14.51
C ALA A 88 11.21 -3.03 -14.94
N GLY A 89 10.62 -3.98 -15.68
CA GLY A 89 11.27 -5.23 -16.09
C GLY A 89 11.42 -6.23 -14.94
N LEU A 90 10.53 -6.14 -13.94
CA LEU A 90 10.55 -6.97 -12.74
C LEU A 90 9.36 -7.93 -12.73
N LYS A 91 9.44 -8.95 -11.87
CA LYS A 91 8.41 -9.97 -11.70
C LYS A 91 7.62 -9.72 -10.43
N LEU A 92 6.30 -9.64 -10.56
CA LEU A 92 5.37 -9.72 -9.43
C LEU A 92 5.25 -11.18 -8.98
N ASN A 93 5.64 -11.48 -7.74
CA ASN A 93 5.55 -12.82 -7.16
C ASN A 93 4.18 -13.06 -6.51
N TRP A 94 3.72 -12.09 -5.72
CA TRP A 94 2.44 -12.13 -5.02
C TRP A 94 1.94 -10.73 -4.72
N ILE A 95 0.63 -10.62 -4.47
CA ILE A 95 -0.03 -9.42 -3.97
C ILE A 95 -0.93 -9.80 -2.80
N LYS A 96 -0.98 -8.94 -1.80
CA LYS A 96 -1.84 -9.10 -0.62
C LYS A 96 -2.60 -7.81 -0.35
N HIS A 97 -3.90 -7.94 -0.17
CA HIS A 97 -4.79 -6.88 0.31
C HIS A 97 -4.83 -6.91 1.84
N VAL A 98 -4.57 -5.78 2.49
CA VAL A 98 -4.48 -5.64 3.95
C VAL A 98 -5.31 -4.45 4.39
N GLN A 99 -6.17 -4.66 5.39
CA GLN A 99 -6.92 -3.60 6.04
C GLN A 99 -6.20 -3.19 7.33
N ARG A 100 -5.44 -2.10 7.27
CA ARG A 100 -4.64 -1.60 8.42
C ARG A 100 -5.49 -0.95 9.49
N TYR A 101 -6.57 -0.30 9.10
CA TYR A 101 -7.43 0.41 10.02
C TYR A 101 -8.73 -0.35 10.24
N PRO A 102 -9.15 -0.55 11.52
CA PRO A 102 -10.34 -1.32 11.86
C PRO A 102 -11.64 -0.68 11.35
N LEU A 103 -12.72 -1.44 11.36
CA LEU A 103 -14.07 -0.97 11.00
C LEU A 103 -14.44 0.33 11.71
N SER A 104 -14.07 0.50 12.99
CA SER A 104 -14.34 1.73 13.76
C SER A 104 -13.75 2.98 13.10
N ASN A 105 -12.62 2.86 12.39
CA ASN A 105 -12.02 3.98 11.66
C ASN A 105 -12.85 4.35 10.43
N HIS A 106 -13.32 3.37 9.65
CA HIS A 106 -14.19 3.61 8.50
C HIS A 106 -15.53 4.22 8.93
N MET A 107 -16.16 3.67 9.95
CA MET A 107 -17.41 4.20 10.50
C MET A 107 -17.25 5.64 10.99
N TYR A 108 -16.11 5.98 11.60
CA TYR A 108 -15.85 7.34 12.06
C TYR A 108 -15.64 8.31 10.89
N TRP A 109 -14.94 7.90 9.83
CA TRP A 109 -14.81 8.67 8.60
C TRP A 109 -16.18 9.01 8.00
N LEU A 110 -17.06 8.01 7.88
CA LEU A 110 -18.40 8.18 7.32
C LEU A 110 -19.28 9.10 8.18
N ALA A 111 -19.15 9.03 9.49
CA ALA A 111 -19.99 9.80 10.41
C ALA A 111 -19.46 11.21 10.72
N LYS A 112 -18.14 11.43 10.65
CA LYS A 112 -17.48 12.65 11.14
C LYS A 112 -16.56 13.32 10.12
N GLY A 113 -16.24 12.68 9.00
CA GLY A 113 -15.31 13.18 7.99
C GLY A 113 -13.89 13.40 8.52
N LYS A 114 -13.43 12.60 9.50
CA LYS A 114 -12.15 12.82 10.19
C LYS A 114 -11.43 11.50 10.49
N PRO A 115 -10.07 11.52 10.54
CA PRO A 115 -9.27 10.38 10.95
C PRO A 115 -9.37 10.06 12.44
N ALA A 116 -8.73 8.97 12.85
CA ALA A 116 -8.57 8.51 14.23
C ALA A 116 -9.80 7.82 14.84
N GLY A 117 -10.70 7.28 14.03
CA GLY A 117 -11.85 6.50 14.51
C GLY A 117 -11.45 5.31 15.38
N HIS A 118 -10.36 4.62 15.06
CA HIS A 118 -9.80 3.53 15.85
C HIS A 118 -9.45 3.91 17.31
N LYS A 119 -9.25 5.20 17.58
CA LYS A 119 -9.03 5.75 18.93
C LYS A 119 -10.32 6.34 19.52
N LYS A 120 -11.05 7.13 18.72
CA LYS A 120 -12.25 7.86 19.17
C LYS A 120 -13.46 6.94 19.38
N TRP A 121 -13.58 5.92 18.56
CA TRP A 121 -14.64 4.92 18.61
C TRP A 121 -14.09 3.53 18.93
N SER A 122 -13.09 3.46 19.81
CA SER A 122 -12.45 2.23 20.25
C SER A 122 -13.41 1.22 20.90
N PHE A 123 -14.60 1.65 21.34
CA PHE A 123 -15.67 0.78 21.82
C PHE A 123 -16.18 -0.20 20.73
N LEU A 124 -15.95 0.09 19.45
CA LEU A 124 -16.25 -0.79 18.33
C LEU A 124 -15.11 -1.74 17.98
N ASN A 125 -13.90 -1.55 18.53
CA ASN A 125 -12.76 -2.38 18.20
C ASN A 125 -12.98 -3.79 18.74
N ASN A 126 -12.99 -4.76 17.86
CA ASN A 126 -13.16 -6.17 18.18
C ASN A 126 -12.36 -7.00 17.17
N ASN A 127 -11.40 -7.77 17.62
CA ASN A 127 -10.49 -8.50 16.74
C ASN A 127 -11.23 -9.40 15.73
N GLN A 128 -12.27 -10.10 16.16
CA GLN A 128 -13.03 -10.98 15.26
C GLN A 128 -13.80 -10.17 14.20
N LEU A 129 -14.42 -9.08 14.60
CA LEU A 129 -15.13 -8.19 13.69
C LEU A 129 -14.17 -7.53 12.69
N ASP A 130 -13.02 -7.06 13.16
CA ASP A 130 -12.01 -6.40 12.33
C ASP A 130 -11.38 -7.39 11.33
N GLN A 131 -11.09 -8.63 11.74
CA GLN A 131 -10.61 -9.70 10.86
C GLN A 131 -11.63 -10.07 9.79
N GLU A 132 -12.90 -10.21 10.16
CA GLU A 132 -13.95 -10.52 9.17
C GLU A 132 -14.16 -9.36 8.21
N TYR A 133 -14.11 -8.12 8.70
CA TYR A 133 -14.19 -6.93 7.86
C TYR A 133 -13.03 -6.85 6.86
N GLU A 134 -11.78 -7.07 7.33
CA GLU A 134 -10.61 -7.17 6.46
C GLU A 134 -10.81 -8.25 5.40
N HIS A 135 -11.24 -9.45 5.81
CA HIS A 135 -11.46 -10.58 4.91
C HIS A 135 -12.45 -10.23 3.80
N GLN A 136 -13.58 -9.62 4.16
CA GLN A 136 -14.60 -9.21 3.17
C GLN A 136 -14.06 -8.14 2.19
N LEU A 137 -13.35 -7.14 2.69
CA LEU A 137 -12.74 -6.12 1.84
C LEU A 137 -11.62 -6.68 0.95
N ALA A 138 -10.78 -7.57 1.49
CA ALA A 138 -9.72 -8.22 0.73
C ALA A 138 -10.27 -9.09 -0.41
N ALA A 139 -11.37 -9.82 -0.16
CA ALA A 139 -12.03 -10.66 -1.17
C ALA A 139 -12.52 -9.87 -2.40
N ILE A 140 -12.80 -8.58 -2.24
CA ILE A 140 -13.24 -7.69 -3.33
C ILE A 140 -12.18 -6.64 -3.72
N GLY A 141 -10.95 -6.72 -3.15
CA GLY A 141 -9.86 -5.81 -3.46
C GLY A 141 -10.05 -4.37 -2.95
N LYS A 142 -10.82 -4.17 -1.86
CA LYS A 142 -11.22 -2.85 -1.35
C LYS A 142 -10.64 -2.50 0.02
N THR A 143 -9.55 -3.14 0.41
CA THR A 143 -8.77 -2.78 1.60
C THR A 143 -8.06 -1.44 1.42
N ASP A 144 -7.63 -0.83 2.52
CA ASP A 144 -6.91 0.46 2.51
C ASP A 144 -5.46 0.37 2.00
N THR A 145 -4.89 -0.83 1.95
CA THR A 145 -3.47 -1.07 1.65
C THR A 145 -3.29 -2.29 0.76
N ILE A 146 -2.32 -2.24 -0.15
CA ILE A 146 -1.80 -3.39 -0.88
C ILE A 146 -0.32 -3.59 -0.57
N ILE A 147 0.09 -4.85 -0.44
CA ILE A 147 1.48 -5.27 -0.27
C ILE A 147 1.84 -6.20 -1.42
N VAL A 148 3.00 -5.98 -2.03
CA VAL A 148 3.47 -6.79 -3.15
C VAL A 148 4.86 -7.34 -2.91
N GLY A 149 5.10 -8.60 -3.29
CA GLY A 149 6.41 -9.22 -3.38
C GLY A 149 6.92 -9.19 -4.83
N ILE A 150 8.14 -8.68 -5.01
CA ILE A 150 8.74 -8.40 -6.32
C ILE A 150 10.13 -9.03 -6.39
N SER A 151 10.45 -9.68 -7.50
CA SER A 151 11.80 -10.17 -7.80
C SER A 151 12.32 -9.65 -9.15
N LYS A 152 13.59 -9.95 -9.44
CA LYS A 152 14.19 -9.67 -10.76
C LYS A 152 13.51 -10.44 -11.86
#